data_fea1d2f8019cb02c13b8a305014c2fee
#
_entry.id   fea1d2f8019cb02c13b8a305014c2fee
#
_cell.length_a   1.000
_cell.length_b   1.000
_cell.length_c   1.000
_cell.angle_alpha   90.00
_cell.angle_beta   90.00
_cell.angle_gamma   90.00
#
_symmetry.space_group_name_H-M   'P 1'
#
loop_
_entity.id
_entity.type
_entity.pdbx_description
1 polymer ?
#
loop_
_entity_poly.entity_id
_entity_poly.type
_entity_poly.pdbx_seq_one_letter_code
_entity_poly.pdbx_strand_id
1 'polypeptide(L)'
;MKKFTIFGFKFLFDIKKKDSSDEERYSDSYFLKEKVFYLILALFLITISSKIPILFRNNNYMTGDVVKSDIYSPKTIVFRDKIGKDKLIQDMIDRLDKDYIYSSEAADIYIEEFDNFHKEIIAIKKGNLKSFDYSGFERKTGKVMPEGIINKLLEEDEEKIDETFSKLTTQLENAYKAGIYKEKNSIRINEPAKTDIEALEPFEREIINNFLIPNYIYDEAKTKNTINEKVSQIHDQYIEIKAGTLIAKTGEILTERKIDILDRLGIYNYKMSIFIIALNLIFLLVISSIFNVVTIKFYSKEILEKNKYRAIMLLAIGTLLAFRIVPSSMIYLLPLDTMLLLLLFIVKPRFSVFLTMIVISYMLPITDYDLKYFTIQSIAVFATGFLSKNISTRSSVIAIGIQLAILKILLYLILSFFSVEESYGVALNTIKIFISGLFSGMLTIALLPYFERTFNILTVFKLMELADLSHPLLRKLSIEAPGTFQHSMMVATLSENAVIEIGGDPTFTRVACYYHDIGKTKRPQYYVENQTDGKNLHNDISPFMSKMIIFIKCIYKHIIFFIL
;
A
#
# COMPACT_ATOMS: atom_id res chain seq x y z
N MET A 1 9.41 -42.58 22.03
CA MET A 1 9.58 -41.12 21.77
C MET A 1 10.75 -40.88 20.81
N LYS A 2 10.48 -40.46 19.59
CA LYS A 2 11.53 -39.95 18.70
C LYS A 2 11.39 -38.41 18.63
N LYS A 3 12.45 -37.70 19.00
CA LYS A 3 12.50 -36.25 18.95
C LYS A 3 13.13 -35.82 17.63
N PHE A 4 12.43 -35.02 16.87
CA PHE A 4 12.98 -34.32 15.69
C PHE A 4 12.90 -32.81 15.91
N THR A 5 14.00 -32.11 15.64
CA THR A 5 14.06 -30.66 15.79
C THR A 5 14.33 -30.06 14.40
N ILE A 6 13.38 -29.30 13.87
CA ILE A 6 13.56 -28.51 12.65
C ILE A 6 13.27 -27.06 13.01
N PHE A 7 14.20 -26.15 12.76
CA PHE A 7 14.11 -24.70 13.05
C PHE A 7 13.76 -24.35 14.52
N GLY A 8 14.34 -25.06 15.51
CA GLY A 8 14.14 -24.72 16.91
C GLY A 8 12.84 -25.21 17.55
N PHE A 9 11.92 -25.78 16.78
CA PHE A 9 10.68 -26.38 17.29
C PHE A 9 10.88 -27.87 17.57
N LYS A 10 10.69 -28.28 18.84
CA LYS A 10 10.72 -29.68 19.28
C LYS A 10 9.39 -30.35 18.96
N PHE A 11 9.38 -31.23 17.97
CA PHE A 11 8.24 -32.13 17.73
C PHE A 11 8.38 -33.38 18.60
N LEU A 12 7.48 -33.55 19.56
CA LEU A 12 7.38 -34.73 20.41
C LEU A 12 6.41 -35.73 19.76
N PHE A 13 6.93 -36.85 19.26
CA PHE A 13 6.12 -37.99 18.83
C PHE A 13 6.01 -39.00 19.96
N ASP A 14 4.81 -39.12 20.53
CA ASP A 14 4.51 -40.15 21.50
C ASP A 14 3.86 -41.34 20.75
N ILE A 15 4.63 -42.39 20.53
CA ILE A 15 4.12 -43.64 19.94
C ILE A 15 3.58 -44.50 21.08
N LYS A 16 2.33 -44.26 21.48
CA LYS A 16 1.56 -45.24 22.24
C LYS A 16 0.91 -46.19 21.24
N LYS A 17 1.10 -47.50 21.40
CA LYS A 17 0.27 -48.54 20.75
C LYS A 17 -1.18 -48.33 21.17
N LYS A 18 -2.07 -48.15 20.20
CA LYS A 18 -3.45 -47.78 20.44
C LYS A 18 -4.42 -48.61 19.60
N ASP A 19 -5.64 -48.78 20.10
CA ASP A 19 -6.77 -49.47 19.48
C ASP A 19 -7.12 -48.90 18.08
N SER A 20 -7.71 -49.70 17.21
CA SER A 20 -8.00 -49.39 15.78
C SER A 20 -8.73 -48.07 15.53
N SER A 21 -9.57 -47.62 16.46
CA SER A 21 -10.27 -46.32 16.40
C SER A 21 -9.36 -45.13 16.59
N ASP A 22 -8.22 -45.33 17.21
CA ASP A 22 -7.22 -44.28 17.47
C ASP A 22 -6.21 -44.19 16.35
N GLU A 23 -5.95 -45.26 15.58
CA GLU A 23 -5.13 -45.20 14.37
C GLU A 23 -5.78 -44.39 13.24
N GLU A 24 -7.09 -44.53 13.04
CA GLU A 24 -7.84 -43.69 12.10
C GLU A 24 -7.79 -42.23 12.48
N ARG A 25 -8.00 -41.87 13.75
CA ARG A 25 -7.88 -40.48 14.22
C ARG A 25 -6.48 -39.89 14.08
N TYR A 26 -5.44 -40.71 14.25
CA TYR A 26 -4.06 -40.31 14.13
C TYR A 26 -3.66 -40.08 12.66
N SER A 27 -4.12 -40.98 11.79
CA SER A 27 -3.99 -40.88 10.34
C SER A 27 -4.65 -39.59 9.85
N ASP A 28 -5.86 -39.29 10.23
CA ASP A 28 -6.59 -38.11 9.83
C ASP A 28 -5.91 -36.80 10.28
N SER A 29 -5.36 -36.79 11.50
CA SER A 29 -4.61 -35.63 12.01
C SER A 29 -3.32 -35.38 11.24
N TYR A 30 -2.62 -36.41 10.80
CA TYR A 30 -1.42 -36.30 10.00
C TYR A 30 -1.75 -35.78 8.60
N PHE A 31 -2.71 -36.38 7.91
CA PHE A 31 -3.16 -35.93 6.58
C PHE A 31 -3.71 -34.51 6.59
N LEU A 32 -4.39 -34.10 7.66
CA LEU A 32 -4.88 -32.73 7.82
C LEU A 32 -3.73 -31.73 7.86
N LYS A 33 -2.71 -31.98 8.69
CA LYS A 33 -1.54 -31.09 8.81
C LYS A 33 -0.76 -31.00 7.49
N GLU A 34 -0.63 -32.11 6.80
CA GLU A 34 0.03 -32.16 5.49
C GLU A 34 -0.72 -31.33 4.44
N LYS A 35 -2.05 -31.47 4.34
CA LYS A 35 -2.88 -30.70 3.40
C LYS A 35 -2.85 -29.21 3.69
N VAL A 36 -2.98 -28.81 4.95
CA VAL A 36 -2.90 -27.40 5.36
C VAL A 36 -1.52 -26.84 5.05
N PHE A 37 -0.46 -27.63 5.29
CA PHE A 37 0.91 -27.24 4.96
C PHE A 37 1.10 -26.97 3.46
N TYR A 38 0.64 -27.87 2.58
CA TYR A 38 0.74 -27.67 1.15
C TYR A 38 -0.05 -26.45 0.65
N LEU A 39 -1.23 -26.22 1.20
CA LEU A 39 -2.00 -25.02 0.87
C LEU A 39 -1.25 -23.74 1.28
N ILE A 40 -0.76 -23.67 2.51
CA ILE A 40 0.04 -22.54 3.00
C ILE A 40 1.28 -22.35 2.14
N LEU A 41 2.02 -23.44 1.84
CA LEU A 41 3.22 -23.38 1.04
C LEU A 41 2.95 -22.82 -0.36
N ALA A 42 1.88 -23.25 -1.00
CA ALA A 42 1.49 -22.76 -2.33
C ALA A 42 1.16 -21.25 -2.30
N LEU A 43 0.34 -20.80 -1.35
CA LEU A 43 -0.01 -19.38 -1.19
C LEU A 43 1.24 -18.54 -0.90
N PHE A 44 2.10 -19.02 -0.03
CA PHE A 44 3.35 -18.38 0.35
C PHE A 44 4.31 -18.22 -0.85
N LEU A 45 4.53 -19.29 -1.63
CA LEU A 45 5.41 -19.25 -2.81
C LEU A 45 4.91 -18.27 -3.88
N ILE A 46 3.59 -18.24 -4.14
CA ILE A 46 3.01 -17.30 -5.12
C ILE A 46 3.21 -15.87 -4.66
N THR A 47 2.97 -15.58 -3.39
CA THR A 47 3.11 -14.23 -2.84
C THR A 47 4.56 -13.77 -2.84
N ILE A 48 5.52 -14.61 -2.43
CA ILE A 48 6.94 -14.27 -2.43
C ILE A 48 7.46 -14.06 -3.84
N SER A 49 7.03 -14.90 -4.81
CA SER A 49 7.45 -14.75 -6.20
C SER A 49 7.15 -13.35 -6.76
N SER A 50 6.17 -12.64 -6.21
CA SER A 50 5.87 -11.26 -6.57
C SER A 50 7.00 -10.28 -6.23
N LYS A 51 7.79 -10.56 -5.20
CA LYS A 51 8.87 -9.70 -4.70
C LYS A 51 10.27 -10.12 -5.17
N ILE A 52 10.41 -11.31 -5.78
CA ILE A 52 11.69 -11.78 -6.32
C ILE A 52 12.33 -10.82 -7.33
N PRO A 53 11.59 -10.21 -8.29
CA PRO A 53 12.18 -9.25 -9.22
C PRO A 53 12.88 -8.06 -8.54
N ILE A 54 12.45 -7.69 -7.34
CA ILE A 54 13.05 -6.59 -6.57
C ILE A 54 14.47 -6.96 -6.10
N LEU A 55 14.71 -8.25 -5.77
CA LEU A 55 16.02 -8.74 -5.33
C LEU A 55 17.06 -8.74 -6.46
N PHE A 56 16.61 -8.95 -7.70
CA PHE A 56 17.50 -8.99 -8.88
C PHE A 56 17.65 -7.63 -9.56
N ARG A 57 16.95 -6.61 -9.11
CA ARG A 57 17.08 -5.24 -9.63
C ARG A 57 18.32 -4.59 -9.04
N ASN A 58 19.45 -4.79 -9.68
CA ASN A 58 20.79 -4.33 -9.29
C ASN A 58 21.00 -2.83 -9.61
N ASN A 59 20.09 -1.97 -9.18
CA ASN A 59 20.15 -0.53 -9.43
C ASN A 59 20.42 0.23 -8.13
N ASN A 60 21.62 0.03 -7.56
CA ASN A 60 22.15 0.92 -6.53
C ASN A 60 22.69 2.19 -7.22
N TYR A 61 21.84 3.08 -7.60
CA TYR A 61 22.26 4.38 -8.12
C TYR A 61 22.56 5.34 -6.96
N MET A 62 23.65 6.07 -7.04
CA MET A 62 24.00 7.18 -6.14
C MET A 62 23.95 8.51 -6.93
N THR A 63 23.85 9.62 -6.21
CA THR A 63 23.98 10.92 -6.81
C THR A 63 25.32 11.02 -7.53
N GLY A 64 25.30 11.34 -8.81
CA GLY A 64 26.48 11.37 -9.66
C GLY A 64 26.70 10.13 -10.53
N ASP A 65 25.95 9.04 -10.31
CA ASP A 65 26.06 7.85 -11.14
C ASP A 65 25.48 8.05 -12.54
N VAL A 66 26.06 7.35 -13.50
CA VAL A 66 25.60 7.34 -14.90
C VAL A 66 24.57 6.20 -15.09
N VAL A 67 23.43 6.55 -15.65
CA VAL A 67 22.35 5.61 -15.97
C VAL A 67 22.78 4.63 -17.07
N LYS A 68 22.68 3.33 -16.82
CA LYS A 68 23.08 2.27 -17.76
C LYS A 68 22.00 1.88 -18.76
N SER A 69 20.74 2.13 -18.44
CA SER A 69 19.58 1.86 -19.30
C SER A 69 18.46 2.84 -18.96
N ASP A 70 17.61 3.16 -19.92
CA ASP A 70 16.47 4.06 -19.72
C ASP A 70 15.59 3.59 -18.55
N ILE A 71 15.24 4.51 -17.64
CA ILE A 71 14.44 4.22 -16.46
C ILE A 71 13.08 4.88 -16.63
N TYR A 72 12.04 4.05 -16.69
CA TYR A 72 10.64 4.48 -16.78
C TYR A 72 9.91 4.25 -15.47
N SER A 73 8.92 5.11 -15.17
CA SER A 73 8.07 4.95 -14.00
C SER A 73 7.16 3.71 -14.15
N PRO A 74 7.21 2.74 -13.23
CA PRO A 74 6.35 1.55 -13.28
C PRO A 74 4.89 1.84 -12.86
N LYS A 75 4.65 2.95 -12.17
CA LYS A 75 3.34 3.34 -11.62
C LYS A 75 3.18 4.86 -11.61
N THR A 76 1.93 5.31 -11.57
CA THR A 76 1.64 6.74 -11.34
C THR A 76 1.82 7.03 -9.85
N ILE A 77 2.60 8.08 -9.54
CA ILE A 77 2.77 8.59 -8.17
C ILE A 77 2.55 10.09 -8.16
N VAL A 78 1.97 10.58 -7.07
CA VAL A 78 1.89 11.99 -6.74
C VAL A 78 2.60 12.20 -5.41
N PHE A 79 3.53 13.12 -5.36
CA PHE A 79 4.28 13.39 -4.14
C PHE A 79 4.69 14.86 -4.04
N ARG A 80 4.94 15.29 -2.80
CA ARG A 80 5.44 16.63 -2.51
C ARG A 80 6.91 16.75 -2.91
N ASP A 81 7.24 17.73 -3.78
CA ASP A 81 8.61 18.03 -4.21
C ASP A 81 9.37 18.82 -3.14
N LYS A 82 9.90 18.09 -2.17
CA LYS A 82 10.67 18.71 -1.07
C LYS A 82 11.97 19.33 -1.58
N ILE A 83 12.70 18.61 -2.43
CA ILE A 83 14.01 19.07 -2.97
C ILE A 83 13.81 20.30 -3.86
N GLY A 84 12.78 20.30 -4.71
CA GLY A 84 12.43 21.47 -5.52
C GLY A 84 12.05 22.68 -4.67
N LYS A 85 11.27 22.48 -3.61
CA LYS A 85 10.92 23.55 -2.67
C LYS A 85 12.14 24.09 -1.94
N ASP A 86 13.02 23.23 -1.42
CA ASP A 86 14.24 23.65 -0.72
C ASP A 86 15.17 24.46 -1.63
N LYS A 87 15.27 24.08 -2.92
CA LYS A 87 16.03 24.84 -3.90
C LYS A 87 15.41 26.22 -4.18
N LEU A 88 14.08 26.30 -4.32
CA LEU A 88 13.38 27.58 -4.48
C LEU A 88 13.59 28.50 -3.29
N ILE A 89 13.57 27.94 -2.07
CA ILE A 89 13.84 28.69 -0.84
C ILE A 89 15.28 29.23 -0.86
N GLN A 90 16.26 28.40 -1.23
CA GLN A 90 17.65 28.82 -1.31
C GLN A 90 17.87 29.90 -2.37
N ASP A 91 17.34 29.70 -3.59
CA ASP A 91 17.42 30.70 -4.69
C ASP A 91 16.75 32.03 -4.28
N MET A 92 15.69 31.97 -3.47
CA MET A 92 15.03 33.17 -2.95
C MET A 92 15.91 33.86 -1.88
N ILE A 93 16.51 33.11 -0.97
CA ILE A 93 17.40 33.65 0.07
C ILE A 93 18.62 34.32 -0.58
N ASP A 94 19.18 33.70 -1.62
CA ASP A 94 20.36 34.22 -2.33
C ASP A 94 20.08 35.52 -3.09
N ARG A 95 18.82 35.77 -3.47
CA ARG A 95 18.36 36.98 -4.16
C ARG A 95 17.82 38.05 -3.22
N LEU A 96 17.70 37.76 -1.95
CA LEU A 96 17.08 38.66 -0.98
C LEU A 96 18.12 39.68 -0.54
N ASP A 97 17.77 40.98 -0.69
CA ASP A 97 18.57 42.06 -0.14
C ASP A 97 18.58 41.97 1.41
N LYS A 98 19.76 42.23 1.96
CA LYS A 98 19.93 42.27 3.40
C LYS A 98 19.29 43.54 3.97
N ASP A 99 18.61 43.42 5.08
CA ASP A 99 18.08 44.57 5.81
C ASP A 99 19.17 45.22 6.66
N TYR A 100 19.21 46.54 6.68
CA TYR A 100 20.15 47.32 7.47
C TYR A 100 19.42 48.38 8.29
N ILE A 101 19.94 48.70 9.47
CA ILE A 101 19.49 49.78 10.32
C ILE A 101 20.38 50.98 10.03
N TYR A 102 19.78 52.11 9.61
CA TYR A 102 20.47 53.38 9.39
C TYR A 102 20.63 54.10 10.72
N SER A 103 21.88 54.59 11.02
CA SER A 103 22.20 55.46 12.14
C SER A 103 22.58 56.84 11.65
N SER A 104 21.72 57.83 11.80
CA SER A 104 22.01 59.23 11.43
C SER A 104 23.07 59.83 12.35
N GLU A 105 23.03 59.46 13.61
CA GLU A 105 23.96 59.98 14.63
C GLU A 105 25.43 59.59 14.35
N ALA A 106 25.65 58.40 13.73
CA ALA A 106 27.01 57.96 13.40
C ALA A 106 27.67 58.89 12.39
N ALA A 107 26.97 59.39 11.38
CA ALA A 107 27.51 60.30 10.40
C ALA A 107 27.94 61.62 11.04
N ASP A 108 27.07 62.19 11.85
CA ASP A 108 27.32 63.48 12.47
C ASP A 108 28.51 63.41 13.44
N ILE A 109 28.59 62.36 14.29
CA ILE A 109 29.65 62.16 15.25
C ILE A 109 31.01 62.00 14.55
N TYR A 110 31.13 61.22 13.50
CA TYR A 110 32.41 60.94 12.87
C TYR A 110 32.85 62.07 11.92
N ILE A 111 31.97 62.87 11.36
CA ILE A 111 32.31 64.11 10.65
C ILE A 111 32.81 65.13 11.63
N GLU A 112 32.20 65.27 12.82
CA GLU A 112 32.65 66.15 13.87
C GLU A 112 34.03 65.72 14.44
N GLU A 113 34.24 64.41 14.61
CA GLU A 113 35.56 63.89 15.06
C GLU A 113 36.65 64.09 13.98
N PHE A 114 36.30 64.08 12.67
CA PHE A 114 37.23 64.44 11.60
C PHE A 114 37.61 65.90 11.65
N ASP A 115 36.69 66.80 11.91
CA ASP A 115 36.94 68.24 12.10
C ASP A 115 37.76 68.50 13.38
N ASN A 116 37.51 67.76 14.45
CA ASN A 116 38.32 67.80 15.67
C ASN A 116 39.73 67.33 15.43
N PHE A 117 39.94 66.27 14.65
CA PHE A 117 41.25 65.77 14.22
C PHE A 117 42.00 66.83 13.44
N HIS A 118 41.36 67.53 12.50
CA HIS A 118 41.96 68.65 11.78
C HIS A 118 42.43 69.75 12.74
N LYS A 119 41.56 70.20 13.65
CA LYS A 119 41.89 71.24 14.67
C LYS A 119 43.04 70.84 15.56
N GLU A 120 43.13 69.56 15.95
CA GLU A 120 44.21 69.03 16.76
C GLU A 120 45.56 69.07 16.03
N ILE A 121 45.59 68.67 14.75
CA ILE A 121 46.79 68.74 13.89
C ILE A 121 47.27 70.16 13.74
N ILE A 122 46.39 71.14 13.47
CA ILE A 122 46.73 72.54 13.38
C ILE A 122 47.23 73.09 14.73
N ALA A 123 46.63 72.70 15.86
CA ALA A 123 47.06 73.13 17.19
C ALA A 123 48.48 72.59 17.56
N ILE A 124 48.83 71.38 17.17
CA ILE A 124 50.16 70.84 17.34
C ILE A 124 51.17 71.63 16.49
N LYS A 125 50.83 71.91 15.23
CA LYS A 125 51.70 72.66 14.32
C LYS A 125 51.95 74.09 14.79
N LYS A 126 50.96 74.73 15.39
CA LYS A 126 51.04 76.09 16.00
C LYS A 126 51.76 76.07 17.35
N GLY A 127 52.16 74.91 17.87
CA GLY A 127 52.82 74.79 19.18
C GLY A 127 51.90 74.89 20.38
N ASN A 128 50.57 74.89 20.18
CA ASN A 128 49.56 74.95 21.23
C ASN A 128 49.33 73.61 21.94
N LEU A 129 49.68 72.49 21.31
CA LEU A 129 49.67 71.14 21.81
C LEU A 129 51.02 70.46 21.65
N LYS A 130 51.46 69.61 22.58
CA LYS A 130 52.75 68.96 22.57
C LYS A 130 52.87 67.71 21.74
N SER A 131 51.72 66.94 21.60
CA SER A 131 51.67 65.71 20.86
C SER A 131 50.20 65.34 20.58
N PHE A 132 49.94 64.46 19.57
CA PHE A 132 48.64 63.91 19.22
C PHE A 132 48.19 62.88 20.26
N ASP A 133 46.91 62.92 20.67
CA ASP A 133 46.32 61.95 21.62
C ASP A 133 45.87 60.67 20.91
N TYR A 134 46.80 59.76 20.64
CA TYR A 134 46.48 58.45 20.01
C TYR A 134 45.48 57.64 20.80
N SER A 135 45.54 57.69 22.15
CA SER A 135 44.60 56.91 23.00
C SER A 135 43.19 57.48 23.00
N GLY A 136 43.05 58.80 22.89
CA GLY A 136 41.79 59.48 22.74
C GLY A 136 41.13 59.20 21.37
N PHE A 137 41.94 59.22 20.32
CA PHE A 137 41.49 58.88 19.00
C PHE A 137 41.00 57.44 18.87
N GLU A 138 41.76 56.47 19.38
CA GLU A 138 41.39 55.05 19.36
C GLU A 138 40.09 54.80 20.16
N ARG A 139 39.91 55.46 21.29
CA ARG A 139 38.68 55.34 22.10
C ARG A 139 37.44 55.87 21.35
N LYS A 140 37.60 56.90 20.52
CA LYS A 140 36.49 57.54 19.83
C LYS A 140 36.15 56.84 18.49
N THR A 141 37.15 56.47 17.71
CA THR A 141 36.98 55.91 16.38
C THR A 141 37.04 54.39 16.33
N GLY A 142 37.56 53.76 17.36
CA GLY A 142 37.85 52.30 17.40
C GLY A 142 38.97 51.90 16.45
N LYS A 143 39.75 52.84 15.95
CA LYS A 143 40.88 52.60 15.05
C LYS A 143 42.15 53.24 15.54
N VAL A 144 43.29 52.69 15.21
CA VAL A 144 44.60 53.19 15.57
C VAL A 144 45.12 54.09 14.46
N MET A 145 45.38 55.36 14.73
CA MET A 145 45.98 56.27 13.76
C MET A 145 47.50 55.96 13.66
N PRO A 146 48.04 55.67 12.47
CA PRO A 146 49.44 55.42 12.28
C PRO A 146 50.29 56.70 12.53
N GLU A 147 51.37 56.56 13.29
CA GLU A 147 52.30 57.70 13.57
C GLU A 147 52.87 58.35 12.30
N GLY A 148 53.10 57.54 11.24
CA GLY A 148 53.59 58.04 9.95
C GLY A 148 52.66 59.03 9.29
N ILE A 149 51.31 58.93 9.50
CA ILE A 149 50.32 59.86 9.00
C ILE A 149 50.46 61.20 9.71
N ILE A 150 50.54 61.20 11.03
CA ILE A 150 50.66 62.39 11.86
C ILE A 150 51.96 63.14 11.51
N ASN A 151 53.09 62.43 11.45
CA ASN A 151 54.39 63.01 11.14
C ASN A 151 54.37 63.66 9.76
N LYS A 152 53.80 63.02 8.77
CA LYS A 152 53.71 63.56 7.41
C LYS A 152 52.80 64.79 7.32
N LEU A 153 51.65 64.78 8.04
CA LEU A 153 50.79 65.99 8.12
C LEU A 153 51.51 67.17 8.76
N LEU A 154 52.36 66.93 9.78
CA LEU A 154 53.10 67.97 10.46
C LEU A 154 54.25 68.54 9.59
N GLU A 155 54.73 67.80 8.59
CA GLU A 155 55.76 68.30 7.64
C GLU A 155 55.16 69.21 6.54
N GLU A 156 53.87 69.07 6.21
CA GLU A 156 53.18 69.88 5.21
C GLU A 156 52.92 71.30 5.69
N ASP A 157 52.77 72.31 4.79
CA ASP A 157 52.40 73.66 5.12
C ASP A 157 50.93 73.76 5.61
N GLU A 158 50.64 74.76 6.49
CA GLU A 158 49.29 74.93 7.05
C GLU A 158 48.22 75.10 5.99
N GLU A 159 48.48 75.88 4.97
CA GLU A 159 47.54 76.14 3.84
C GLU A 159 47.23 74.82 3.11
N LYS A 160 48.21 73.97 2.92
CA LYS A 160 48.07 72.68 2.25
C LYS A 160 47.33 71.65 3.11
N ILE A 161 47.52 71.70 4.44
CA ILE A 161 46.75 70.86 5.39
C ILE A 161 45.27 71.25 5.31
N ASP A 162 44.94 72.55 5.37
CA ASP A 162 43.58 73.05 5.27
C ASP A 162 42.91 72.64 3.96
N GLU A 163 43.62 72.73 2.83
CA GLU A 163 43.11 72.30 1.52
C GLU A 163 42.83 70.78 1.52
N THR A 164 43.76 69.99 2.00
CA THR A 164 43.63 68.53 2.10
C THR A 164 42.41 68.12 2.97
N PHE A 165 42.29 68.72 4.16
CA PHE A 165 41.16 68.41 5.05
C PHE A 165 39.85 68.90 4.46
N SER A 166 39.73 70.04 3.82
CA SER A 166 38.54 70.51 3.14
C SER A 166 38.06 69.53 2.05
N LYS A 167 39.01 69.04 1.24
CA LYS A 167 38.77 68.01 0.21
C LYS A 167 38.27 66.72 0.85
N LEU A 168 38.95 66.21 1.88
CA LEU A 168 38.58 64.95 2.56
C LEU A 168 37.26 65.06 3.32
N THR A 169 36.92 66.20 3.94
CA THR A 169 35.63 66.43 4.57
C THR A 169 34.48 66.25 3.56
N THR A 170 34.65 66.86 2.37
CA THR A 170 33.64 66.74 1.31
C THR A 170 33.46 65.27 0.86
N GLN A 171 34.56 64.51 0.75
CA GLN A 171 34.51 63.10 0.38
C GLN A 171 33.91 62.23 1.48
N LEU A 172 34.21 62.54 2.75
CA LEU A 172 33.66 61.84 3.91
C LEU A 172 32.15 62.07 4.03
N GLU A 173 31.68 63.32 3.86
CA GLU A 173 30.24 63.61 3.81
C GLU A 173 29.53 62.88 2.70
N ASN A 174 30.11 62.85 1.48
CA ASN A 174 29.57 62.12 0.36
C ASN A 174 29.49 60.62 0.61
N ALA A 175 30.50 60.04 1.29
CA ALA A 175 30.51 58.65 1.66
C ALA A 175 29.39 58.32 2.66
N TYR A 176 29.19 59.17 3.67
CA TYR A 176 28.08 58.99 4.65
C TYR A 176 26.71 59.18 4.02
N LYS A 177 26.53 60.09 3.08
CA LYS A 177 25.30 60.28 2.31
C LYS A 177 25.03 59.09 1.39
N ALA A 178 26.06 58.52 0.75
CA ALA A 178 25.95 57.35 -0.10
C ALA A 178 25.67 56.07 0.68
N GLY A 179 26.06 56.02 1.95
CA GLY A 179 25.91 54.88 2.87
C GLY A 179 27.14 54.00 2.97
N ILE A 180 27.60 53.82 4.22
CA ILE A 180 28.70 52.96 4.57
C ILE A 180 28.14 51.74 5.30
N TYR A 181 28.23 50.55 4.71
CA TYR A 181 27.65 49.31 5.16
C TYR A 181 28.66 48.43 5.84
N LYS A 182 28.29 47.85 6.98
CA LYS A 182 29.10 46.86 7.69
C LYS A 182 28.76 45.44 7.13
N GLU A 183 29.71 44.84 6.48
CA GLU A 183 29.68 43.44 6.13
C GLU A 183 30.49 42.62 7.13
N LYS A 184 30.41 41.24 7.12
CA LYS A 184 31.05 40.40 8.15
C LYS A 184 32.51 40.77 8.44
N ASN A 185 33.34 41.06 7.45
CA ASN A 185 34.75 41.35 7.60
C ASN A 185 35.23 42.58 6.79
N SER A 186 34.32 43.33 6.17
CA SER A 186 34.67 44.47 5.29
C SER A 186 33.65 45.59 5.46
N ILE A 187 34.04 46.75 4.97
CA ILE A 187 33.14 47.89 4.84
C ILE A 187 32.83 48.05 3.35
N ARG A 188 31.58 48.20 3.00
CA ARG A 188 31.11 48.47 1.67
C ARG A 188 30.56 49.91 1.62
N ILE A 189 31.04 50.68 0.66
CA ILE A 189 30.53 52.03 0.34
C ILE A 189 29.83 51.97 -1.01
N ASN A 190 28.70 52.65 -1.12
CA ASN A 190 27.97 52.70 -2.39
C ASN A 190 28.65 53.68 -3.39
N GLU A 191 28.47 53.39 -4.67
CA GLU A 191 28.88 54.30 -5.73
C GLU A 191 27.96 55.56 -5.76
N PRO A 192 28.44 56.77 -6.12
CA PRO A 192 29.79 57.06 -6.68
C PRO A 192 30.90 57.29 -5.61
N ALA A 193 30.53 57.45 -4.33
CA ALA A 193 31.48 57.81 -3.28
C ALA A 193 32.67 56.82 -3.13
N LYS A 194 32.44 55.53 -3.44
CA LYS A 194 33.52 54.53 -3.45
C LYS A 194 34.57 54.85 -4.50
N THR A 195 34.15 55.18 -5.71
CA THR A 195 35.04 55.56 -6.83
C THR A 195 35.81 56.84 -6.52
N ASP A 196 35.15 57.82 -5.88
CA ASP A 196 35.78 59.07 -5.46
C ASP A 196 36.86 58.84 -4.42
N ILE A 197 36.62 57.97 -3.44
CA ILE A 197 37.63 57.58 -2.39
C ILE A 197 38.78 56.81 -3.01
N GLU A 198 38.51 55.88 -3.93
CA GLU A 198 39.53 55.12 -4.64
C GLU A 198 40.42 55.98 -5.54
N ALA A 199 39.91 57.12 -6.01
CA ALA A 199 40.66 58.10 -6.81
C ALA A 199 41.56 59.02 -5.99
N LEU A 200 41.43 59.03 -4.63
CA LEU A 200 42.32 59.80 -3.74
C LEU A 200 43.76 59.27 -3.78
N GLU A 201 44.72 60.19 -3.47
CA GLU A 201 46.11 59.79 -3.31
C GLU A 201 46.25 58.77 -2.17
N PRO A 202 47.22 57.85 -2.22
CA PRO A 202 47.40 56.81 -1.19
C PRO A 202 47.43 57.37 0.23
N PHE A 203 48.02 58.51 0.46
CA PHE A 203 48.12 59.18 1.74
C PHE A 203 46.74 59.73 2.18
N GLU A 204 46.03 60.43 1.35
CA GLU A 204 44.69 60.96 1.59
C GLU A 204 43.70 59.85 1.90
N ARG A 205 43.81 58.74 1.15
CA ARG A 205 42.97 57.55 1.34
C ARG A 205 43.24 56.85 2.71
N GLU A 206 44.48 56.85 3.14
CA GLU A 206 44.85 56.30 4.43
C GLU A 206 44.25 57.11 5.58
N ILE A 207 44.21 58.45 5.48
CA ILE A 207 43.57 59.33 6.45
C ILE A 207 42.08 59.06 6.52
N ILE A 208 41.39 59.17 5.37
CA ILE A 208 39.89 59.04 5.34
C ILE A 208 39.42 57.66 5.79
N ASN A 209 40.19 56.60 5.48
CA ASN A 209 39.85 55.22 5.90
C ASN A 209 39.73 55.04 7.40
N ASN A 210 40.39 55.88 8.21
CA ASN A 210 40.29 55.85 9.65
C ASN A 210 38.98 56.44 10.17
N PHE A 211 38.25 57.20 9.35
CA PHE A 211 36.95 57.83 9.66
C PHE A 211 35.77 57.19 8.93
N LEU A 212 36.01 56.26 8.01
CA LEU A 212 34.95 55.48 7.37
C LEU A 212 34.43 54.41 8.34
N ILE A 213 33.42 54.78 9.10
CA ILE A 213 32.77 53.90 10.07
C ILE A 213 31.32 53.64 9.58
N PRO A 214 30.83 52.38 9.61
CA PRO A 214 29.53 52.07 9.08
C PRO A 214 28.40 52.83 9.73
N ASN A 215 27.56 53.53 8.92
CA ASN A 215 26.31 54.13 9.34
C ASN A 215 25.09 53.26 8.96
N TYR A 216 25.32 52.13 8.26
CA TYR A 216 24.33 51.07 8.04
C TYR A 216 24.82 49.76 8.69
N ILE A 217 24.11 49.37 9.72
CA ILE A 217 24.44 48.15 10.48
C ILE A 217 23.46 47.06 10.02
N TYR A 218 23.98 45.88 9.70
CA TYR A 218 23.18 44.72 9.29
C TYR A 218 22.18 44.31 10.40
N ASP A 219 20.88 44.28 10.07
CA ASP A 219 19.81 43.83 10.96
C ASP A 219 19.52 42.34 10.69
N GLU A 220 20.18 41.47 11.47
CA GLU A 220 19.99 40.02 11.36
C GLU A 220 18.56 39.60 11.71
N ALA A 221 17.97 40.23 12.74
CA ALA A 221 16.62 39.86 13.21
C ALA A 221 15.56 40.19 12.18
N LYS A 222 15.62 41.39 11.58
CA LYS A 222 14.69 41.83 10.55
C LYS A 222 14.87 41.01 9.27
N THR A 223 16.09 40.79 8.81
CA THR A 223 16.38 39.96 7.64
C THR A 223 15.84 38.54 7.83
N LYS A 224 16.02 37.95 9.02
CA LYS A 224 15.49 36.62 9.34
C LYS A 224 13.97 36.57 9.33
N ASN A 225 13.31 37.62 9.85
CA ASN A 225 11.85 37.72 9.78
C ASN A 225 11.34 37.84 8.35
N THR A 226 11.98 38.70 7.53
CA THR A 226 11.66 38.84 6.11
C THR A 226 11.82 37.51 5.35
N ILE A 227 12.88 36.74 5.64
CA ILE A 227 13.09 35.41 5.09
C ILE A 227 11.94 34.48 5.52
N ASN A 228 11.61 34.41 6.81
CA ASN A 228 10.57 33.54 7.32
C ASN A 228 9.18 33.86 6.73
N GLU A 229 8.84 35.13 6.60
CA GLU A 229 7.61 35.56 5.95
C GLU A 229 7.52 35.10 4.50
N LYS A 230 8.59 35.31 3.71
CA LYS A 230 8.62 34.88 2.32
C LYS A 230 8.64 33.36 2.16
N VAL A 231 9.34 32.65 3.04
CA VAL A 231 9.32 31.17 3.07
C VAL A 231 7.92 30.63 3.36
N SER A 232 7.19 31.27 4.26
CA SER A 232 5.81 30.86 4.59
C SER A 232 4.83 30.99 3.42
N GLN A 233 5.11 31.87 2.46
CA GLN A 233 4.31 32.07 1.25
C GLN A 233 4.59 31.03 0.16
N ILE A 234 5.68 30.26 0.27
CA ILE A 234 6.02 29.23 -0.70
C ILE A 234 5.16 27.99 -0.43
N HIS A 235 4.13 27.80 -1.24
CA HIS A 235 3.24 26.65 -1.16
C HIS A 235 3.96 25.36 -1.57
N ASP A 236 3.47 24.24 -1.02
CA ASP A 236 3.97 22.93 -1.40
C ASP A 236 3.65 22.62 -2.86
N GLN A 237 4.66 22.23 -3.61
CA GLN A 237 4.50 21.77 -4.98
C GLN A 237 4.37 20.25 -4.99
N TYR A 238 3.35 19.76 -5.70
CA TYR A 238 3.15 18.35 -5.94
C TYR A 238 3.54 18.01 -7.37
N ILE A 239 4.33 16.96 -7.53
CA ILE A 239 4.70 16.41 -8.83
C ILE A 239 3.92 15.14 -9.06
N GLU A 240 3.22 15.05 -10.19
CA GLU A 240 2.63 13.84 -10.71
C GLU A 240 3.57 13.22 -11.75
N ILE A 241 3.96 11.97 -11.52
CA ILE A 241 4.72 11.16 -12.49
C ILE A 241 3.83 9.99 -12.90
N LYS A 242 3.42 9.98 -14.17
CA LYS A 242 2.56 8.92 -14.72
C LYS A 242 3.34 7.65 -15.00
N ALA A 243 2.67 6.50 -14.91
CA ALA A 243 3.25 5.24 -15.35
C ALA A 243 3.74 5.33 -16.81
N GLY A 244 4.94 4.82 -17.10
CA GLY A 244 5.58 4.93 -18.41
C GLY A 244 6.34 6.23 -18.68
N THR A 245 6.32 7.23 -17.78
CA THR A 245 7.14 8.44 -17.93
C THR A 245 8.62 8.10 -17.82
N LEU A 246 9.44 8.61 -18.76
CA LEU A 246 10.90 8.48 -18.71
C LEU A 246 11.46 9.38 -17.59
N ILE A 247 12.13 8.78 -16.61
CA ILE A 247 12.71 9.48 -15.46
C ILE A 247 14.17 9.83 -15.72
N ALA A 248 14.92 8.89 -16.27
CA ALA A 248 16.32 9.08 -16.58
C ALA A 248 16.69 8.30 -17.84
N LYS A 249 17.47 8.94 -18.72
CA LYS A 249 17.92 8.37 -19.99
C LYS A 249 19.30 7.71 -19.82
N THR A 250 19.57 6.72 -20.62
CA THR A 250 20.89 6.06 -20.70
C THR A 250 22.00 7.10 -20.94
N GLY A 251 23.06 7.02 -20.13
CA GLY A 251 24.19 7.96 -20.17
C GLY A 251 23.97 9.26 -19.38
N GLU A 252 22.81 9.48 -18.79
CA GLU A 252 22.52 10.65 -17.98
C GLU A 252 23.07 10.48 -16.55
N ILE A 253 23.57 11.58 -15.95
CA ILE A 253 24.02 11.62 -14.56
C ILE A 253 22.82 11.85 -13.65
N LEU A 254 22.66 10.99 -12.64
CA LEU A 254 21.58 11.08 -11.67
C LEU A 254 21.79 12.22 -10.68
N THR A 255 20.83 13.14 -10.65
CA THR A 255 20.74 14.21 -9.65
C THR A 255 20.04 13.72 -8.41
N GLU A 256 20.24 14.40 -7.27
CA GLU A 256 19.57 14.10 -5.99
C GLU A 256 18.04 14.03 -6.14
N ARG A 257 17.45 14.97 -6.90
CA ARG A 257 16.01 14.97 -7.20
C ARG A 257 15.55 13.72 -7.95
N LYS A 258 16.32 13.25 -8.93
CA LYS A 258 16.00 12.01 -9.66
C LYS A 258 16.11 10.78 -8.76
N ILE A 259 17.06 10.78 -7.84
CA ILE A 259 17.21 9.72 -6.84
C ILE A 259 16.03 9.70 -5.87
N ASP A 260 15.56 10.85 -5.35
CA ASP A 260 14.34 10.90 -4.52
C ASP A 260 13.11 10.36 -5.29
N ILE A 261 12.99 10.68 -6.57
CA ILE A 261 11.93 10.13 -7.42
C ILE A 261 12.05 8.59 -7.54
N LEU A 262 13.24 8.07 -7.78
CA LEU A 262 13.49 6.63 -7.91
C LEU A 262 13.23 5.89 -6.60
N ASP A 263 13.57 6.49 -5.46
CA ASP A 263 13.32 5.95 -4.12
C ASP A 263 11.82 5.86 -3.84
N ARG A 264 11.06 6.91 -4.11
CA ARG A 264 9.60 6.94 -3.97
C ARG A 264 8.88 5.96 -4.89
N LEU A 265 9.45 5.70 -6.05
CA LEU A 265 8.96 4.66 -6.97
C LEU A 265 9.29 3.25 -6.50
N GLY A 266 10.14 3.09 -5.48
CA GLY A 266 10.63 1.81 -5.00
C GLY A 266 11.63 1.13 -5.95
N ILE A 267 12.24 1.90 -6.86
CA ILE A 267 13.24 1.40 -7.81
C ILE A 267 14.64 1.40 -7.19
N TYR A 268 14.81 2.15 -6.12
CA TYR A 268 16.06 2.57 -5.55
C TYR A 268 16.30 2.03 -4.16
N ASN A 269 16.79 1.42 -3.51
CA ASN A 269 17.18 1.08 -2.14
C ASN A 269 17.21 -0.41 -1.79
N TYR A 270 18.34 -1.07 -2.09
CA TYR A 270 18.57 -2.47 -1.77
C TYR A 270 18.41 -2.81 -0.27
N LYS A 271 18.93 -1.98 0.63
CA LYS A 271 18.82 -2.22 2.09
C LYS A 271 17.38 -2.10 2.58
N MET A 272 16.65 -1.09 2.09
CA MET A 272 15.23 -0.91 2.39
C MET A 272 14.39 -2.03 1.78
N SER A 273 14.75 -2.50 0.57
CA SER A 273 14.07 -3.63 -0.09
C SER A 273 14.22 -4.94 0.70
N ILE A 274 15.39 -5.24 1.26
CA ILE A 274 15.59 -6.42 2.12
C ILE A 274 14.76 -6.33 3.40
N PHE A 275 14.73 -5.17 4.04
CA PHE A 275 13.93 -4.95 5.25
C PHE A 275 12.42 -5.14 4.97
N ILE A 276 11.91 -4.58 3.88
CA ILE A 276 10.53 -4.77 3.44
C ILE A 276 10.23 -6.23 3.14
N ILE A 277 11.14 -6.95 2.48
CA ILE A 277 10.99 -8.40 2.21
C ILE A 277 10.96 -9.17 3.53
N ALA A 278 11.82 -8.85 4.49
CA ALA A 278 11.81 -9.50 5.80
C ALA A 278 10.49 -9.26 6.55
N LEU A 279 9.97 -8.03 6.54
CA LEU A 279 8.65 -7.72 7.11
C LEU A 279 7.52 -8.48 6.41
N ASN A 280 7.57 -8.57 5.07
CA ASN A 280 6.61 -9.39 4.31
C ASN A 280 6.65 -10.85 4.73
N LEU A 281 7.84 -11.43 4.91
CA LEU A 281 8.01 -12.81 5.37
C LEU A 281 7.41 -13.02 6.74
N ILE A 282 7.69 -12.13 7.69
CA ILE A 282 7.13 -12.20 9.04
C ILE A 282 5.60 -12.11 8.98
N PHE A 283 5.07 -11.16 8.24
CA PHE A 283 3.62 -11.00 8.05
C PHE A 283 2.97 -12.28 7.50
N LEU A 284 3.53 -12.86 6.43
CA LEU A 284 3.04 -14.10 5.82
C LEU A 284 3.12 -15.29 6.79
N LEU A 285 4.19 -15.38 7.60
CA LEU A 285 4.33 -16.42 8.62
C LEU A 285 3.26 -16.30 9.72
N VAL A 286 2.95 -15.09 10.16
CA VAL A 286 1.89 -14.83 11.13
C VAL A 286 0.52 -15.26 10.57
N ILE A 287 0.18 -14.82 9.36
CA ILE A 287 -1.09 -15.19 8.69
C ILE A 287 -1.17 -16.70 8.48
N SER A 288 -0.07 -17.34 8.05
CA SER A 288 0.02 -18.79 7.89
C SER A 288 -0.21 -19.54 9.21
N SER A 289 0.35 -19.02 10.31
CA SER A 289 0.18 -19.62 11.65
C SER A 289 -1.28 -19.52 12.11
N ILE A 290 -1.92 -18.36 11.93
CA ILE A 290 -3.34 -18.17 12.24
C ILE A 290 -4.19 -19.14 11.41
N PHE A 291 -3.94 -19.21 10.10
CA PHE A 291 -4.65 -20.13 9.21
C PHE A 291 -4.51 -21.57 9.65
N ASN A 292 -3.30 -22.02 9.95
CA ASN A 292 -3.02 -23.39 10.41
C ASN A 292 -3.79 -23.73 11.70
N VAL A 293 -3.66 -22.88 12.73
CA VAL A 293 -4.30 -23.12 14.04
C VAL A 293 -5.82 -23.17 13.92
N VAL A 294 -6.41 -22.16 13.24
CA VAL A 294 -7.87 -22.07 13.11
C VAL A 294 -8.43 -23.22 12.26
N THR A 295 -7.77 -23.56 11.15
CA THR A 295 -8.23 -24.63 10.26
C THR A 295 -8.17 -26.00 10.94
N ILE A 296 -7.08 -26.32 11.64
CA ILE A 296 -6.95 -27.59 12.34
C ILE A 296 -7.98 -27.69 13.48
N LYS A 297 -8.19 -26.59 14.21
CA LYS A 297 -9.08 -26.61 15.38
C LYS A 297 -10.58 -26.64 15.02
N PHE A 298 -10.99 -25.88 14.01
CA PHE A 298 -12.42 -25.63 13.73
C PHE A 298 -12.92 -26.18 12.40
N TYR A 299 -12.05 -26.40 11.40
CA TYR A 299 -12.44 -26.72 10.03
C TYR A 299 -11.79 -27.98 9.47
N SER A 300 -11.34 -28.88 10.34
CA SER A 300 -10.65 -30.11 9.95
C SER A 300 -11.44 -30.95 8.94
N LYS A 301 -12.75 -31.12 9.16
CA LYS A 301 -13.64 -31.89 8.27
C LYS A 301 -13.66 -31.36 6.84
N GLU A 302 -13.67 -30.04 6.65
CA GLU A 302 -13.72 -29.41 5.33
C GLU A 302 -12.43 -29.68 4.52
N ILE A 303 -11.29 -29.73 5.19
CA ILE A 303 -9.98 -29.98 4.57
C ILE A 303 -9.72 -31.48 4.37
N LEU A 304 -10.23 -32.35 5.25
CA LEU A 304 -10.05 -33.80 5.12
C LEU A 304 -10.77 -34.37 3.89
N GLU A 305 -11.91 -33.81 3.50
CA GLU A 305 -12.62 -34.22 2.29
C GLU A 305 -11.79 -33.88 1.02
N LYS A 306 -11.27 -34.93 0.35
CA LYS A 306 -10.34 -34.81 -0.79
C LYS A 306 -10.84 -33.89 -1.89
N ASN A 307 -12.11 -33.99 -2.24
CA ASN A 307 -12.70 -33.24 -3.33
C ASN A 307 -12.88 -31.76 -2.98
N LYS A 308 -13.39 -31.44 -1.79
CA LYS A 308 -13.47 -30.07 -1.29
C LYS A 308 -12.10 -29.42 -1.18
N TYR A 309 -11.11 -30.14 -0.65
CA TYR A 309 -9.74 -29.66 -0.56
C TYR A 309 -9.16 -29.26 -1.92
N ARG A 310 -9.33 -30.10 -2.97
CA ARG A 310 -8.88 -29.79 -4.32
C ARG A 310 -9.55 -28.55 -4.90
N ALA A 311 -10.85 -28.40 -4.68
CA ALA A 311 -11.60 -27.22 -5.09
C ALA A 311 -11.11 -25.94 -4.38
N ILE A 312 -10.88 -26.02 -3.07
CA ILE A 312 -10.31 -24.92 -2.27
C ILE A 312 -8.93 -24.51 -2.80
N MET A 313 -8.04 -25.50 -3.04
CA MET A 313 -6.72 -25.26 -3.59
C MET A 313 -6.79 -24.53 -4.94
N LEU A 314 -7.61 -25.03 -5.85
CA LEU A 314 -7.77 -24.43 -7.17
C LEU A 314 -8.28 -22.98 -7.07
N LEU A 315 -9.28 -22.71 -6.24
CA LEU A 315 -9.84 -21.37 -6.07
C LEU A 315 -8.83 -20.42 -5.43
N ALA A 316 -8.17 -20.82 -4.34
CA ALA A 316 -7.24 -19.96 -3.64
C ALA A 316 -6.00 -19.63 -4.49
N ILE A 317 -5.38 -20.65 -5.10
CA ILE A 317 -4.20 -20.48 -5.95
C ILE A 317 -4.56 -19.72 -7.22
N GLY A 318 -5.67 -20.10 -7.89
CA GLY A 318 -6.13 -19.45 -9.11
C GLY A 318 -6.42 -17.97 -8.90
N THR A 319 -7.02 -17.61 -7.79
CA THR A 319 -7.30 -16.21 -7.43
C THR A 319 -6.01 -15.42 -7.23
N LEU A 320 -5.05 -15.95 -6.45
CA LEU A 320 -3.75 -15.29 -6.24
C LEU A 320 -2.96 -15.14 -7.55
N LEU A 321 -2.98 -16.15 -8.43
CA LEU A 321 -2.33 -16.08 -9.73
C LEU A 321 -3.00 -15.02 -10.64
N ALA A 322 -4.34 -14.93 -10.64
CA ALA A 322 -5.04 -13.90 -11.38
C ALA A 322 -4.61 -12.49 -10.93
N PHE A 323 -4.53 -12.26 -9.61
CA PHE A 323 -4.03 -10.99 -9.08
C PHE A 323 -2.55 -10.74 -9.36
N ARG A 324 -1.75 -11.80 -9.48
CA ARG A 324 -0.33 -11.68 -9.82
C ARG A 324 -0.09 -11.23 -11.26
N ILE A 325 -0.96 -11.62 -12.18
CA ILE A 325 -0.83 -11.38 -13.63
C ILE A 325 -1.42 -10.02 -14.01
N VAL A 326 -2.50 -9.60 -13.35
CA VAL A 326 -3.22 -8.37 -13.69
C VAL A 326 -2.45 -7.14 -13.22
N PRO A 327 -2.31 -6.09 -14.07
CA PRO A 327 -1.71 -4.83 -13.68
C PRO A 327 -2.42 -4.18 -12.49
N SER A 328 -1.69 -3.46 -11.63
CA SER A 328 -2.24 -2.77 -10.46
C SER A 328 -3.36 -1.78 -10.80
N SER A 329 -3.31 -1.15 -11.99
CA SER A 329 -4.36 -0.25 -12.48
C SER A 329 -5.71 -0.93 -12.75
N MET A 330 -5.74 -2.26 -12.89
CA MET A 330 -6.96 -3.04 -13.16
C MET A 330 -7.42 -3.88 -11.97
N ILE A 331 -6.84 -3.69 -10.80
CA ILE A 331 -7.12 -4.51 -9.61
C ILE A 331 -8.59 -4.46 -9.18
N TYR A 332 -9.23 -3.30 -9.32
CA TYR A 332 -10.66 -3.09 -9.02
C TYR A 332 -11.60 -3.79 -9.99
N LEU A 333 -11.11 -4.23 -11.15
CA LEU A 333 -11.92 -4.97 -12.15
C LEU A 333 -11.98 -6.47 -11.85
N LEU A 334 -11.01 -7.00 -11.05
CA LEU A 334 -10.96 -8.43 -10.76
C LEU A 334 -12.14 -8.88 -9.88
N PRO A 335 -12.89 -9.94 -10.29
CA PRO A 335 -14.06 -10.41 -9.58
C PRO A 335 -13.68 -11.35 -8.41
N LEU A 336 -13.06 -10.82 -7.35
CA LEU A 336 -12.65 -11.59 -6.17
C LEU A 336 -13.83 -12.27 -5.46
N ASP A 337 -15.01 -11.63 -5.49
CA ASP A 337 -16.22 -12.18 -4.87
C ASP A 337 -16.64 -13.51 -5.48
N THR A 338 -16.24 -13.81 -6.72
CA THR A 338 -16.46 -15.14 -7.34
C THR A 338 -15.87 -16.26 -6.50
N MET A 339 -14.64 -16.08 -5.99
CA MET A 339 -14.01 -17.07 -5.10
C MET A 339 -14.87 -17.29 -3.85
N LEU A 340 -15.28 -16.20 -3.20
CA LEU A 340 -16.10 -16.30 -1.99
C LEU A 340 -17.46 -16.95 -2.26
N LEU A 341 -18.15 -16.53 -3.31
CA LEU A 341 -19.45 -17.08 -3.68
C LEU A 341 -19.36 -18.56 -4.04
N LEU A 342 -18.34 -18.99 -4.78
CA LEU A 342 -18.11 -20.42 -5.06
C LEU A 342 -17.82 -21.20 -3.77
N LEU A 343 -16.98 -20.66 -2.88
CA LEU A 343 -16.67 -21.31 -1.61
C LEU A 343 -17.92 -21.50 -0.72
N LEU A 344 -18.88 -20.56 -0.75
CA LEU A 344 -20.13 -20.69 0.01
C LEU A 344 -20.96 -21.92 -0.41
N PHE A 345 -20.84 -22.39 -1.66
CA PHE A 345 -21.50 -23.60 -2.14
C PHE A 345 -20.70 -24.88 -1.86
N ILE A 346 -19.39 -24.76 -1.62
CA ILE A 346 -18.47 -25.90 -1.46
C ILE A 346 -18.29 -26.26 0.01
N VAL A 347 -18.15 -25.24 0.87
CA VAL A 347 -17.84 -25.41 2.31
C VAL A 347 -18.76 -24.53 3.16
N LYS A 348 -18.66 -24.71 4.49
CA LYS A 348 -19.49 -23.92 5.42
C LYS A 348 -19.24 -22.43 5.30
N PRO A 349 -20.29 -21.57 5.40
CA PRO A 349 -20.16 -20.13 5.20
C PRO A 349 -19.08 -19.46 6.07
N ARG A 350 -18.96 -19.86 7.35
CA ARG A 350 -17.92 -19.33 8.25
C ARG A 350 -16.50 -19.63 7.77
N PHE A 351 -16.31 -20.84 7.21
CA PHE A 351 -15.01 -21.22 6.67
C PHE A 351 -14.71 -20.51 5.34
N SER A 352 -15.73 -20.33 4.49
CA SER A 352 -15.61 -19.58 3.24
C SER A 352 -15.14 -18.14 3.48
N VAL A 353 -15.77 -17.43 4.43
CA VAL A 353 -15.38 -16.08 4.85
C VAL A 353 -13.95 -16.08 5.39
N PHE A 354 -13.63 -16.97 6.31
CA PHE A 354 -12.31 -17.08 6.90
C PHE A 354 -11.22 -17.33 5.84
N LEU A 355 -11.43 -18.30 4.95
CA LEU A 355 -10.47 -18.64 3.91
C LEU A 355 -10.27 -17.48 2.92
N THR A 356 -11.35 -16.79 2.55
CA THR A 356 -11.26 -15.63 1.65
C THR A 356 -10.50 -14.49 2.30
N MET A 357 -10.69 -14.23 3.60
CA MET A 357 -9.91 -13.25 4.35
C MET A 357 -8.41 -13.60 4.39
N ILE A 358 -8.07 -14.87 4.54
CA ILE A 358 -6.68 -15.33 4.45
C ILE A 358 -6.10 -15.03 3.06
N VAL A 359 -6.81 -15.37 1.99
CA VAL A 359 -6.36 -15.12 0.61
C VAL A 359 -6.18 -13.62 0.35
N ILE A 360 -7.11 -12.77 0.80
CA ILE A 360 -6.98 -11.29 0.71
C ILE A 360 -5.74 -10.81 1.47
N SER A 361 -5.44 -11.38 2.64
CA SER A 361 -4.23 -11.04 3.39
C SER A 361 -2.96 -11.40 2.62
N TYR A 362 -2.95 -12.54 1.93
CA TYR A 362 -1.84 -12.91 1.03
C TYR A 362 -1.73 -12.01 -0.21
N MET A 363 -2.81 -11.33 -0.60
CA MET A 363 -2.79 -10.36 -1.70
C MET A 363 -2.12 -9.03 -1.33
N LEU A 364 -2.13 -8.63 -0.05
CA LEU A 364 -1.56 -7.34 0.39
C LEU A 364 -0.15 -7.09 -0.15
N PRO A 365 0.82 -8.00 -0.03
CA PRO A 365 2.14 -7.79 -0.63
C PRO A 365 2.14 -7.76 -2.16
N ILE A 366 1.17 -8.42 -2.82
CA ILE A 366 1.05 -8.42 -4.28
C ILE A 366 0.56 -7.06 -4.78
N THR A 367 -0.33 -6.42 -4.03
CA THR A 367 -0.96 -5.12 -4.35
C THR A 367 -0.18 -3.92 -3.80
N ASP A 368 1.09 -4.11 -3.42
CA ASP A 368 1.93 -3.08 -2.80
C ASP A 368 1.26 -2.40 -1.59
N TYR A 369 0.54 -3.19 -0.80
CA TYR A 369 -0.16 -2.74 0.42
C TYR A 369 -1.25 -1.70 0.17
N ASP A 370 -2.03 -1.86 -0.90
CA ASP A 370 -3.23 -1.04 -1.11
C ASP A 370 -4.26 -1.31 0.01
N LEU A 371 -4.14 -0.55 1.09
CA LEU A 371 -5.02 -0.66 2.26
C LEU A 371 -6.47 -0.28 1.93
N LYS A 372 -6.68 0.61 0.96
CA LYS A 372 -8.01 1.00 0.49
C LYS A 372 -8.71 -0.19 -0.14
N TYR A 373 -8.05 -0.86 -1.07
CA TYR A 373 -8.56 -2.09 -1.69
C TYR A 373 -8.82 -3.18 -0.65
N PHE A 374 -7.83 -3.42 0.25
CA PHE A 374 -7.95 -4.42 1.31
C PHE A 374 -9.16 -4.17 2.22
N THR A 375 -9.37 -2.94 2.66
CA THR A 375 -10.48 -2.56 3.55
C THR A 375 -11.83 -2.79 2.86
N ILE A 376 -11.98 -2.35 1.61
CA ILE A 376 -13.21 -2.53 0.82
C ILE A 376 -13.53 -4.02 0.67
N GLN A 377 -12.55 -4.84 0.28
CA GLN A 377 -12.76 -6.26 0.08
C GLN A 377 -13.06 -6.99 1.40
N SER A 378 -12.38 -6.63 2.49
CA SER A 378 -12.62 -7.22 3.81
C SER A 378 -14.06 -6.99 4.28
N ILE A 379 -14.56 -5.76 4.17
CA ILE A 379 -15.95 -5.43 4.53
C ILE A 379 -16.93 -6.18 3.62
N ALA A 380 -16.67 -6.24 2.31
CA ALA A 380 -17.51 -6.98 1.37
C ALA A 380 -17.58 -8.48 1.70
N VAL A 381 -16.47 -9.11 2.07
CA VAL A 381 -16.43 -10.53 2.48
C VAL A 381 -17.28 -10.77 3.72
N PHE A 382 -17.18 -9.91 4.74
CA PHE A 382 -18.06 -10.04 5.92
C PHE A 382 -19.53 -9.83 5.57
N ALA A 383 -19.86 -8.83 4.75
CA ALA A 383 -21.24 -8.58 4.31
C ALA A 383 -21.81 -9.79 3.54
N THR A 384 -21.01 -10.44 2.71
CA THR A 384 -21.44 -11.65 1.99
C THR A 384 -21.84 -12.77 2.94
N GLY A 385 -21.13 -12.93 4.07
CA GLY A 385 -21.48 -13.92 5.10
C GLY A 385 -22.91 -13.74 5.67
N PHE A 386 -23.42 -12.51 5.69
CA PHE A 386 -24.80 -12.20 6.10
C PHE A 386 -25.79 -12.34 4.92
N LEU A 387 -25.44 -11.84 3.75
CA LEU A 387 -26.31 -11.85 2.56
C LEU A 387 -26.53 -13.26 2.02
N SER A 388 -25.58 -14.18 2.24
CA SER A 388 -25.62 -15.55 1.70
C SER A 388 -26.58 -16.51 2.42
N LYS A 389 -27.23 -16.11 3.51
CA LYS A 389 -28.06 -17.01 4.32
C LYS A 389 -29.23 -17.66 3.58
N ASN A 390 -29.78 -17.01 2.54
CA ASN A 390 -30.97 -17.42 1.84
C ASN A 390 -30.75 -17.61 0.33
N ILE A 391 -29.60 -18.12 -0.08
CA ILE A 391 -29.32 -18.41 -1.49
C ILE A 391 -30.07 -19.67 -1.91
N SER A 392 -31.23 -19.51 -2.54
CA SER A 392 -32.05 -20.62 -3.04
C SER A 392 -32.16 -20.66 -4.58
N THR A 393 -31.85 -19.56 -5.28
CA THR A 393 -32.01 -19.48 -6.73
C THR A 393 -30.73 -18.94 -7.39
N ARG A 394 -30.55 -19.26 -8.69
CA ARG A 394 -29.39 -18.72 -9.45
C ARG A 394 -29.47 -17.20 -9.59
N SER A 395 -30.68 -16.63 -9.68
CA SER A 395 -30.90 -15.18 -9.71
C SER A 395 -30.46 -14.50 -8.41
N SER A 396 -30.60 -15.16 -7.24
CA SER A 396 -30.15 -14.60 -5.96
C SER A 396 -28.61 -14.44 -5.89
N VAL A 397 -27.85 -15.30 -6.58
CA VAL A 397 -26.38 -15.17 -6.66
C VAL A 397 -25.98 -13.91 -7.43
N ILE A 398 -26.65 -13.62 -8.57
CA ILE A 398 -26.42 -12.37 -9.33
C ILE A 398 -26.81 -11.17 -8.49
N ALA A 399 -27.96 -11.23 -7.80
CA ALA A 399 -28.42 -10.15 -6.93
C ALA A 399 -27.41 -9.83 -5.81
N ILE A 400 -26.81 -10.86 -5.20
CA ILE A 400 -25.74 -10.67 -4.22
C ILE A 400 -24.52 -9.99 -4.85
N GLY A 401 -24.10 -10.41 -6.05
CA GLY A 401 -23.01 -9.74 -6.78
C GLY A 401 -23.26 -8.25 -7.00
N ILE A 402 -24.49 -7.87 -7.39
CA ILE A 402 -24.89 -6.47 -7.55
C ILE A 402 -24.91 -5.73 -6.21
N GLN A 403 -25.47 -6.33 -5.13
CA GLN A 403 -25.48 -5.73 -3.80
C GLN A 403 -24.07 -5.47 -3.28
N LEU A 404 -23.15 -6.42 -3.52
CA LEU A 404 -21.74 -6.25 -3.16
C LEU A 404 -21.07 -5.15 -4.00
N ALA A 405 -21.39 -5.03 -5.27
CA ALA A 405 -20.91 -3.93 -6.11
C ALA A 405 -21.32 -2.58 -5.55
N ILE A 406 -22.61 -2.41 -5.21
CA ILE A 406 -23.14 -1.18 -4.62
C ILE A 406 -22.44 -0.87 -3.30
N LEU A 407 -22.29 -1.85 -2.40
CA LEU A 407 -21.59 -1.69 -1.13
C LEU A 407 -20.14 -1.25 -1.33
N LYS A 408 -19.41 -1.90 -2.25
CA LYS A 408 -18.01 -1.57 -2.54
C LYS A 408 -17.87 -0.19 -3.17
N ILE A 409 -18.78 0.22 -4.05
CA ILE A 409 -18.79 1.57 -4.62
C ILE A 409 -18.96 2.61 -3.51
N LEU A 410 -19.92 2.40 -2.62
CA LEU A 410 -20.17 3.31 -1.50
C LEU A 410 -18.92 3.43 -0.60
N LEU A 411 -18.31 2.30 -0.23
CA LEU A 411 -17.07 2.30 0.56
C LEU A 411 -15.91 2.97 -0.20
N TYR A 412 -15.78 2.70 -1.50
CA TYR A 412 -14.74 3.29 -2.32
C TYR A 412 -14.88 4.81 -2.40
N LEU A 413 -16.10 5.35 -2.60
CA LEU A 413 -16.36 6.78 -2.64
C LEU A 413 -16.06 7.44 -1.29
N ILE A 414 -16.49 6.83 -0.17
CA ILE A 414 -16.17 7.32 1.18
C ILE A 414 -14.66 7.40 1.39
N LEU A 415 -13.92 6.32 1.09
CA LEU A 415 -12.47 6.29 1.29
C LEU A 415 -11.72 7.22 0.31
N SER A 416 -12.26 7.44 -0.89
CA SER A 416 -11.71 8.37 -1.87
C SER A 416 -11.85 9.83 -1.44
N PHE A 417 -12.88 10.16 -0.67
CA PHE A 417 -13.06 11.50 -0.12
C PHE A 417 -11.90 11.91 0.81
N PHE A 418 -11.29 10.93 1.51
CA PHE A 418 -10.15 11.16 2.41
C PHE A 418 -8.79 11.03 1.70
N SER A 419 -8.76 10.70 0.41
CA SER A 419 -7.52 10.54 -0.38
C SER A 419 -7.46 11.59 -1.48
N VAL A 420 -6.23 12.02 -1.81
CA VAL A 420 -6.01 12.94 -2.94
C VAL A 420 -6.02 12.13 -4.23
N GLU A 421 -7.20 11.85 -4.76
CA GLU A 421 -7.37 11.18 -6.06
C GLU A 421 -8.03 12.12 -7.05
N GLU A 422 -7.59 12.05 -8.31
CA GLU A 422 -8.24 12.81 -9.39
C GLU A 422 -9.67 12.30 -9.63
N SER A 423 -10.61 13.20 -9.85
CA SER A 423 -12.04 12.88 -10.09
C SER A 423 -12.22 11.87 -11.23
N TYR A 424 -11.39 11.93 -12.27
CA TYR A 424 -11.41 10.97 -13.37
C TYR A 424 -11.02 9.55 -12.91
N GLY A 425 -9.99 9.43 -12.06
CA GLY A 425 -9.56 8.14 -11.49
C GLY A 425 -10.65 7.52 -10.63
N VAL A 426 -11.32 8.34 -9.82
CA VAL A 426 -12.45 7.91 -8.97
C VAL A 426 -13.60 7.38 -9.83
N ALA A 427 -13.99 8.09 -10.88
CA ALA A 427 -15.06 7.66 -11.78
C ALA A 427 -14.72 6.33 -12.48
N LEU A 428 -13.49 6.21 -13.01
CA LEU A 428 -13.05 5.00 -13.70
C LEU A 428 -13.02 3.77 -12.77
N ASN A 429 -12.52 3.91 -11.56
CA ASN A 429 -12.45 2.81 -10.58
C ASN A 429 -13.87 2.44 -10.09
N THR A 430 -14.77 3.38 -9.95
CA THR A 430 -16.19 3.11 -9.64
C THR A 430 -16.84 2.23 -10.70
N ILE A 431 -16.61 2.52 -11.98
CA ILE A 431 -17.09 1.68 -13.09
C ILE A 431 -16.48 0.28 -13.03
N LYS A 432 -15.17 0.15 -12.77
CA LYS A 432 -14.50 -1.15 -12.64
C LYS A 432 -15.09 -1.98 -11.50
N ILE A 433 -15.37 -1.37 -10.34
CA ILE A 433 -15.98 -2.05 -9.18
C ILE A 433 -17.38 -2.55 -9.53
N PHE A 434 -18.18 -1.74 -10.23
CA PHE A 434 -19.53 -2.16 -10.67
C PHE A 434 -19.46 -3.37 -11.60
N ILE A 435 -18.61 -3.31 -12.62
CA ILE A 435 -18.39 -4.41 -13.55
C ILE A 435 -17.90 -5.66 -12.81
N SER A 436 -16.93 -5.53 -11.92
CA SER A 436 -16.40 -6.63 -11.10
C SER A 436 -17.48 -7.34 -10.30
N GLY A 437 -18.37 -6.61 -9.63
CA GLY A 437 -19.45 -7.20 -8.85
C GLY A 437 -20.50 -7.93 -9.70
N LEU A 438 -20.90 -7.34 -10.83
CA LEU A 438 -21.79 -7.98 -11.79
C LEU A 438 -21.18 -9.28 -12.35
N PHE A 439 -19.91 -9.20 -12.78
CA PHE A 439 -19.18 -10.37 -13.28
C PHE A 439 -18.99 -11.44 -12.20
N SER A 440 -18.81 -11.08 -10.94
CA SER A 440 -18.65 -12.04 -9.85
C SER A 440 -19.85 -12.97 -9.71
N GLY A 441 -21.07 -12.43 -9.75
CA GLY A 441 -22.30 -13.23 -9.69
C GLY A 441 -22.45 -14.12 -10.92
N MET A 442 -22.27 -13.56 -12.12
CA MET A 442 -22.39 -14.31 -13.38
C MET A 442 -21.33 -15.42 -13.50
N LEU A 443 -20.09 -15.11 -13.18
CA LEU A 443 -18.99 -16.06 -13.26
C LEU A 443 -19.14 -17.19 -12.24
N THR A 444 -19.69 -16.90 -11.06
CA THR A 444 -20.02 -17.92 -10.06
C THR A 444 -20.99 -18.94 -10.62
N ILE A 445 -22.08 -18.49 -11.24
CA ILE A 445 -23.09 -19.39 -11.83
C ILE A 445 -22.52 -20.18 -13.00
N ALA A 446 -21.68 -19.56 -13.83
CA ALA A 446 -21.03 -20.21 -14.97
C ALA A 446 -20.02 -21.29 -14.55
N LEU A 447 -19.24 -21.03 -13.50
CA LEU A 447 -18.23 -21.97 -13.02
C LEU A 447 -18.79 -23.06 -12.12
N LEU A 448 -19.89 -22.82 -11.44
CA LEU A 448 -20.45 -23.77 -10.45
C LEU A 448 -20.69 -25.18 -11.01
N PRO A 449 -21.33 -25.38 -12.19
CA PRO A 449 -21.53 -26.71 -12.76
C PRO A 449 -20.21 -27.42 -13.09
N TYR A 450 -19.16 -26.65 -13.45
CA TYR A 450 -17.83 -27.20 -13.68
C TYR A 450 -17.23 -27.73 -12.36
N PHE A 451 -17.36 -27.00 -11.26
CA PHE A 451 -16.89 -27.42 -9.94
C PHE A 451 -17.68 -28.63 -9.42
N GLU A 452 -19.02 -28.64 -9.59
CA GLU A 452 -19.87 -29.77 -9.23
C GLU A 452 -19.44 -31.06 -9.92
N ARG A 453 -19.22 -31.00 -11.24
CA ARG A 453 -18.85 -32.16 -12.05
C ARG A 453 -17.41 -32.62 -11.78
N THR A 454 -16.43 -31.68 -11.73
CA THR A 454 -15.00 -32.02 -11.62
C THR A 454 -14.64 -32.55 -10.24
N PHE A 455 -15.25 -31.99 -9.21
CA PHE A 455 -14.94 -32.33 -7.82
C PHE A 455 -16.00 -33.21 -7.17
N ASN A 456 -17.04 -33.61 -7.89
CA ASN A 456 -18.19 -34.36 -7.35
C ASN A 456 -18.76 -33.73 -6.08
N ILE A 457 -18.98 -32.42 -6.11
CA ILE A 457 -19.50 -31.66 -4.98
C ILE A 457 -21.00 -31.50 -5.13
N LEU A 458 -21.73 -31.90 -4.11
CA LEU A 458 -23.18 -31.78 -4.08
C LEU A 458 -23.56 -30.39 -3.52
N THR A 459 -23.97 -29.50 -4.42
CA THR A 459 -24.42 -28.16 -4.05
C THR A 459 -25.94 -28.10 -3.89
N VAL A 460 -26.46 -27.00 -3.32
CA VAL A 460 -27.90 -26.79 -3.20
C VAL A 460 -28.57 -26.79 -4.58
N PHE A 461 -27.93 -26.23 -5.61
CA PHE A 461 -28.47 -26.22 -6.98
C PHE A 461 -28.51 -27.61 -7.60
N LYS A 462 -27.49 -28.44 -7.38
CA LYS A 462 -27.51 -29.83 -7.84
C LYS A 462 -28.58 -30.64 -7.12
N LEU A 463 -28.77 -30.41 -5.82
CA LEU A 463 -29.87 -31.02 -5.08
C LEU A 463 -31.26 -30.62 -5.63
N MET A 464 -31.43 -29.32 -5.97
CA MET A 464 -32.69 -28.87 -6.55
C MET A 464 -32.95 -29.46 -7.96
N GLU A 465 -31.90 -29.59 -8.78
CA GLU A 465 -31.98 -30.28 -10.08
C GLU A 465 -32.40 -31.75 -9.90
N LEU A 466 -31.80 -32.45 -8.91
CA LEU A 466 -32.16 -33.83 -8.58
C LEU A 466 -33.57 -33.96 -7.93
N ALA A 467 -34.07 -32.91 -7.29
CA ALA A 467 -35.39 -32.88 -6.70
C ALA A 467 -36.51 -32.67 -7.76
N ASP A 468 -36.13 -32.28 -8.98
CA ASP A 468 -37.11 -32.09 -10.05
C ASP A 468 -37.70 -33.43 -10.51
N LEU A 469 -39.00 -33.57 -10.42
CA LEU A 469 -39.71 -34.80 -10.79
C LEU A 469 -39.60 -35.11 -12.29
N SER A 470 -39.26 -34.12 -13.11
CA SER A 470 -38.98 -34.29 -14.54
C SER A 470 -37.57 -34.89 -14.80
N HIS A 471 -36.73 -34.99 -13.76
CA HIS A 471 -35.41 -35.59 -13.89
C HIS A 471 -35.49 -36.99 -14.51
N PRO A 472 -34.67 -37.33 -15.50
CA PRO A 472 -34.80 -38.58 -16.29
C PRO A 472 -34.92 -39.86 -15.43
N LEU A 473 -34.18 -39.92 -14.31
CA LEU A 473 -34.23 -41.07 -13.42
C LEU A 473 -35.54 -41.15 -12.61
N LEU A 474 -36.07 -40.03 -12.10
CA LEU A 474 -37.37 -39.99 -11.40
C LEU A 474 -38.52 -40.25 -12.34
N ARG A 475 -38.47 -39.69 -13.56
CA ARG A 475 -39.43 -40.00 -14.60
C ARG A 475 -39.42 -41.50 -14.99
N LYS A 476 -38.22 -42.10 -15.09
CA LYS A 476 -38.09 -43.56 -15.26
C LYS A 476 -38.73 -44.33 -14.13
N LEU A 477 -38.47 -43.94 -12.89
CA LEU A 477 -39.05 -44.57 -11.70
C LEU A 477 -40.57 -44.49 -11.70
N SER A 478 -41.15 -43.33 -12.07
CA SER A 478 -42.59 -43.10 -12.11
C SER A 478 -43.31 -43.97 -13.17
N ILE A 479 -42.62 -44.27 -14.30
CA ILE A 479 -43.18 -45.09 -15.38
C ILE A 479 -43.00 -46.59 -15.12
N GLU A 480 -41.80 -47.00 -14.74
CA GLU A 480 -41.45 -48.42 -14.58
C GLU A 480 -41.87 -49.01 -13.23
N ALA A 481 -41.89 -48.21 -12.16
CA ALA A 481 -42.21 -48.66 -10.80
C ALA A 481 -43.09 -47.63 -10.07
N PRO A 482 -44.35 -47.42 -10.49
CA PRO A 482 -45.21 -46.33 -9.98
C PRO A 482 -45.52 -46.45 -8.50
N GLY A 483 -45.67 -47.66 -7.95
CA GLY A 483 -45.85 -47.88 -6.51
C GLY A 483 -44.64 -47.49 -5.70
N THR A 484 -43.44 -47.82 -6.18
CA THR A 484 -42.19 -47.39 -5.55
C THR A 484 -42.00 -45.87 -5.63
N PHE A 485 -42.41 -45.25 -6.76
CA PHE A 485 -42.37 -43.79 -6.88
C PHE A 485 -43.25 -43.10 -5.85
N GLN A 486 -44.52 -43.55 -5.67
CA GLN A 486 -45.45 -43.02 -4.70
C GLN A 486 -44.94 -43.23 -3.26
N HIS A 487 -44.43 -44.41 -2.96
CA HIS A 487 -43.76 -44.68 -1.68
C HIS A 487 -42.61 -43.70 -1.40
N SER A 488 -41.74 -43.50 -2.37
CA SER A 488 -40.58 -42.59 -2.24
C SER A 488 -41.03 -41.15 -1.98
N MET A 489 -42.10 -40.69 -2.62
CA MET A 489 -42.66 -39.33 -2.40
C MET A 489 -43.22 -39.18 -0.98
N MET A 490 -43.96 -40.17 -0.47
CA MET A 490 -44.52 -40.12 0.88
C MET A 490 -43.39 -40.15 1.93
N VAL A 491 -42.42 -41.05 1.79
CA VAL A 491 -41.26 -41.13 2.68
C VAL A 491 -40.46 -39.82 2.67
N ALA A 492 -40.27 -39.23 1.50
CA ALA A 492 -39.55 -37.96 1.40
C ALA A 492 -40.26 -36.84 2.16
N THR A 493 -41.59 -36.69 1.98
CA THR A 493 -42.38 -35.67 2.69
C THR A 493 -42.32 -35.82 4.21
N LEU A 494 -42.43 -37.04 4.71
CA LEU A 494 -42.37 -37.33 6.15
C LEU A 494 -40.98 -37.09 6.73
N SER A 495 -39.97 -37.56 6.00
CA SER A 495 -38.57 -37.42 6.44
C SER A 495 -38.09 -35.97 6.41
N GLU A 496 -38.51 -35.19 5.41
CA GLU A 496 -38.23 -33.75 5.28
C GLU A 496 -38.76 -33.00 6.50
N ASN A 497 -40.04 -33.23 6.87
CA ASN A 497 -40.65 -32.58 8.03
C ASN A 497 -39.91 -32.96 9.33
N ALA A 498 -39.59 -34.24 9.49
CA ALA A 498 -38.84 -34.69 10.66
C ALA A 498 -37.45 -34.10 10.76
N VAL A 499 -36.75 -33.93 9.62
CA VAL A 499 -35.40 -33.39 9.60
C VAL A 499 -35.38 -31.87 9.87
N ILE A 500 -36.41 -31.14 9.50
CA ILE A 500 -36.57 -29.70 9.84
C ILE A 500 -36.57 -29.55 11.38
N GLU A 501 -37.34 -30.39 12.10
CA GLU A 501 -37.45 -30.32 13.55
C GLU A 501 -36.13 -30.61 14.30
N ILE A 502 -35.27 -31.45 13.73
CA ILE A 502 -33.96 -31.76 14.34
C ILE A 502 -32.81 -30.90 13.79
N GLY A 503 -33.10 -29.87 12.92
CA GLY A 503 -32.12 -28.96 12.39
C GLY A 503 -31.18 -29.57 11.34
N GLY A 504 -31.61 -30.63 10.64
CA GLY A 504 -30.86 -31.22 9.52
C GLY A 504 -31.13 -30.50 8.18
N ASP A 505 -30.60 -31.06 7.07
CA ASP A 505 -30.83 -30.54 5.72
C ASP A 505 -32.08 -31.16 5.08
N PRO A 506 -33.19 -30.40 4.95
CA PRO A 506 -34.44 -30.92 4.40
C PRO A 506 -34.34 -31.25 2.91
N THR A 507 -33.64 -30.42 2.10
CA THR A 507 -33.49 -30.63 0.67
C THR A 507 -32.69 -31.90 0.37
N PHE A 508 -31.57 -32.08 1.06
CA PHE A 508 -30.76 -33.30 0.96
C PHE A 508 -31.57 -34.53 1.31
N THR A 509 -32.32 -34.49 2.43
CA THR A 509 -33.15 -35.61 2.89
C THR A 509 -34.24 -35.96 1.89
N ARG A 510 -34.95 -34.98 1.37
CA ARG A 510 -35.95 -35.15 0.31
C ARG A 510 -35.37 -35.86 -0.90
N VAL A 511 -34.25 -35.37 -1.43
CA VAL A 511 -33.56 -35.96 -2.60
C VAL A 511 -33.12 -37.38 -2.30
N ALA A 512 -32.50 -37.61 -1.13
CA ALA A 512 -32.07 -38.96 -0.71
C ALA A 512 -33.23 -39.94 -0.69
N CYS A 513 -34.41 -39.51 -0.18
CA CYS A 513 -35.63 -40.32 -0.18
C CYS A 513 -36.19 -40.55 -1.59
N TYR A 514 -36.14 -39.61 -2.49
CA TYR A 514 -36.58 -39.80 -3.89
C TYR A 514 -35.81 -40.93 -4.59
N TYR A 515 -34.55 -41.04 -4.35
CA TYR A 515 -33.66 -41.99 -5.03
C TYR A 515 -33.34 -43.24 -4.21
N HIS A 516 -33.82 -43.37 -2.97
CA HIS A 516 -33.41 -44.48 -2.09
C HIS A 516 -33.74 -45.87 -2.66
N ASP A 517 -34.81 -45.96 -3.43
CA ASP A 517 -35.35 -47.20 -4.03
C ASP A 517 -35.29 -47.26 -5.55
N ILE A 518 -34.49 -46.37 -6.18
CA ILE A 518 -34.38 -46.29 -7.65
C ILE A 518 -33.94 -47.60 -8.31
N GLY A 519 -33.23 -48.49 -7.59
CA GLY A 519 -32.80 -49.78 -8.08
C GLY A 519 -33.94 -50.78 -8.31
N LYS A 520 -35.17 -50.52 -7.78
CA LYS A 520 -36.34 -51.34 -8.02
C LYS A 520 -36.86 -51.23 -9.48
N THR A 521 -36.46 -50.19 -10.24
CA THR A 521 -36.80 -50.07 -11.68
C THR A 521 -36.33 -51.25 -12.53
N LYS A 522 -35.33 -52.03 -12.09
CA LYS A 522 -34.84 -53.20 -12.86
C LYS A 522 -35.78 -54.37 -12.90
N ARG A 523 -36.53 -54.61 -11.80
CA ARG A 523 -37.51 -55.68 -11.71
C ARG A 523 -38.69 -55.28 -10.83
N PRO A 524 -39.50 -54.30 -11.21
CA PRO A 524 -40.49 -53.67 -10.34
C PRO A 524 -41.59 -54.66 -9.86
N GLN A 525 -41.96 -55.64 -10.68
CA GLN A 525 -43.01 -56.60 -10.39
C GLN A 525 -42.70 -57.50 -9.19
N TYR A 526 -41.45 -57.60 -8.75
CA TYR A 526 -41.09 -58.37 -7.56
C TYR A 526 -41.30 -57.61 -6.24
N TYR A 527 -41.59 -56.33 -6.27
CA TYR A 527 -41.84 -55.52 -5.09
C TYR A 527 -43.33 -55.30 -4.88
N VAL A 528 -43.79 -55.54 -3.65
CA VAL A 528 -45.22 -55.61 -3.28
C VAL A 528 -45.98 -54.34 -3.71
N GLU A 529 -45.36 -53.17 -3.52
CA GLU A 529 -45.96 -51.88 -3.85
C GLU A 529 -46.22 -51.67 -5.36
N ASN A 530 -45.63 -52.49 -6.23
CA ASN A 530 -45.85 -52.42 -7.70
C ASN A 530 -46.69 -53.63 -8.22
N GLN A 531 -47.13 -54.51 -7.34
CA GLN A 531 -47.94 -55.67 -7.74
C GLN A 531 -49.40 -55.26 -7.84
N THR A 532 -50.03 -55.47 -9.00
CA THR A 532 -51.44 -55.14 -9.26
C THR A 532 -52.37 -56.33 -8.98
N ASP A 533 -51.86 -57.56 -9.11
CA ASP A 533 -52.64 -58.78 -9.08
C ASP A 533 -52.62 -59.53 -7.74
N GLY A 534 -52.00 -58.98 -6.74
CA GLY A 534 -51.88 -59.60 -5.41
C GLY A 534 -51.02 -60.89 -5.35
N LYS A 535 -50.37 -61.27 -6.45
CA LYS A 535 -49.49 -62.44 -6.50
C LYS A 535 -48.08 -62.05 -6.17
N ASN A 536 -47.50 -62.70 -5.15
CA ASN A 536 -46.09 -62.50 -4.78
C ASN A 536 -45.20 -63.38 -5.68
N LEU A 537 -44.54 -62.77 -6.69
CA LEU A 537 -43.65 -63.45 -7.62
C LEU A 537 -42.41 -64.09 -6.96
N HIS A 538 -42.13 -63.76 -5.72
CA HIS A 538 -41.10 -64.43 -4.93
C HIS A 538 -41.45 -65.85 -4.53
N ASN A 539 -42.76 -66.22 -4.53
CA ASN A 539 -43.18 -67.56 -4.22
C ASN A 539 -42.87 -68.58 -5.34
N ASP A 540 -42.72 -68.09 -6.58
CA ASP A 540 -42.51 -68.92 -7.76
C ASP A 540 -41.03 -69.10 -8.13
N ILE A 541 -40.11 -68.54 -7.32
CA ILE A 541 -38.67 -68.59 -7.57
C ILE A 541 -37.92 -69.20 -6.36
N SER A 542 -36.69 -69.70 -6.63
CA SER A 542 -35.86 -70.24 -5.57
C SER A 542 -35.45 -69.12 -4.56
N PRO A 543 -35.26 -69.45 -3.26
CA PRO A 543 -34.78 -68.46 -2.28
C PRO A 543 -33.49 -67.74 -2.68
N PHE A 544 -32.62 -68.43 -3.41
CA PHE A 544 -31.37 -67.85 -3.94
C PHE A 544 -31.68 -66.74 -4.96
N MET A 545 -32.59 -66.98 -5.91
CA MET A 545 -33.01 -66.02 -6.91
C MET A 545 -33.74 -64.83 -6.28
N SER A 546 -34.59 -65.07 -5.28
CA SER A 546 -35.27 -64.03 -4.50
C SER A 546 -34.24 -63.10 -3.82
N LYS A 547 -33.26 -63.67 -3.13
CA LYS A 547 -32.16 -62.94 -2.53
C LYS A 547 -31.37 -62.12 -3.55
N MET A 548 -31.07 -62.69 -4.73
CA MET A 548 -30.34 -61.98 -5.81
C MET A 548 -31.14 -60.79 -6.32
N ILE A 549 -32.44 -60.86 -6.49
CA ILE A 549 -33.28 -59.74 -6.92
C ILE A 549 -33.20 -58.56 -5.92
N ILE A 550 -33.32 -58.86 -4.64
CA ILE A 550 -33.18 -57.87 -3.57
C ILE A 550 -31.79 -57.28 -3.52
N PHE A 551 -30.75 -58.09 -3.78
CA PHE A 551 -29.36 -57.62 -3.78
C PHE A 551 -29.03 -56.74 -4.99
N ILE A 552 -29.58 -57.03 -6.17
CA ILE A 552 -29.44 -56.24 -7.38
C ILE A 552 -29.99 -54.82 -7.14
N LYS A 553 -31.08 -54.64 -6.38
CA LYS A 553 -31.59 -53.33 -5.96
C LYS A 553 -30.49 -52.49 -5.28
N CYS A 554 -29.75 -53.07 -4.34
CA CYS A 554 -28.71 -52.37 -3.60
C CYS A 554 -27.49 -52.03 -4.47
N ILE A 555 -27.07 -52.94 -5.32
CA ILE A 555 -25.96 -52.69 -6.27
C ILE A 555 -26.31 -51.56 -7.25
N TYR A 556 -27.51 -51.61 -7.83
CA TYR A 556 -27.95 -50.62 -8.80
C TYR A 556 -28.13 -49.24 -8.19
N LYS A 557 -28.59 -49.15 -6.94
CA LYS A 557 -28.60 -47.94 -6.13
C LYS A 557 -27.19 -47.33 -6.02
N HIS A 558 -26.19 -48.16 -5.68
CA HIS A 558 -24.81 -47.72 -5.55
C HIS A 558 -24.22 -47.18 -6.88
N ILE A 559 -24.49 -47.89 -7.99
CA ILE A 559 -24.01 -47.48 -9.31
C ILE A 559 -24.63 -46.11 -9.72
N ILE A 560 -25.94 -45.93 -9.50
CA ILE A 560 -26.61 -44.69 -9.81
C ILE A 560 -26.16 -43.57 -8.89
N PHE A 561 -25.92 -43.83 -7.59
CA PHE A 561 -25.39 -42.83 -6.67
C PHE A 561 -23.96 -42.38 -7.01
N PHE A 562 -23.22 -43.22 -7.74
CA PHE A 562 -21.88 -42.89 -8.24
C PHE A 562 -21.91 -42.09 -9.55
N ILE A 563 -23.02 -42.16 -10.32
CA ILE A 563 -23.22 -41.46 -11.60
C ILE A 563 -23.87 -40.09 -11.39
N LEU A 564 -24.67 -39.90 -10.34
CA LEU A 564 -25.25 -38.64 -9.89
C LEU A 564 -24.24 -37.76 -9.15
#